data_514bc67b6547e6990badd96c0bd3cf93
#
_entry.id   514bc67b6547e6990badd96c0bd3cf93
#
_cell.length_a   1.000
_cell.length_b   1.000
_cell.length_c   1.000
_cell.angle_alpha   90.00
_cell.angle_beta   90.00
_cell.angle_gamma   90.00
#
_symmetry.space_group_name_H-M   'P 1'
#
loop_
_entity.id
_entity.type
_entity.pdbx_description
1 polymer ?
#
loop_
_entity_poly.entity_id
_entity_poly.type
_entity_poly.pdbx_seq_one_letter_code
_entity_poly.pdbx_strand_id
1 'polypeptide(L)'
;MVAHLKNPGMFTSVSAFAPITNPVAVPWGEKAFAGYLGSVEAGKDYDATELVKNYSGPKPAILIDQGTADGFLHNQLKPENFAAAAAKAGYPCSVRMQPLYDHSYYMISSFLRDHIQHHATALGLRNM
;
A
#
# COMPACT_ATOMS: atom_id res chain seq x y z
N MET A 1 4.03 -3.22 1.71
CA MET A 1 3.86 -2.14 2.73
C MET A 1 4.03 -2.66 4.16
N VAL A 2 3.25 -3.63 4.59
CA VAL A 2 3.31 -4.16 5.97
C VAL A 2 4.72 -4.62 6.38
N ALA A 3 5.40 -5.39 5.53
CA ALA A 3 6.74 -5.86 5.83
C ALA A 3 7.72 -4.72 6.13
N HIS A 4 7.65 -3.63 5.35
CA HIS A 4 8.45 -2.43 5.57
C HIS A 4 8.09 -1.74 6.89
N LEU A 5 6.79 -1.50 7.11
CA LEU A 5 6.34 -0.76 8.29
C LEU A 5 6.63 -1.51 9.61
N LYS A 6 6.70 -2.83 9.56
CA LYS A 6 7.08 -3.67 10.71
C LYS A 6 8.59 -3.82 10.89
N ASN A 7 9.39 -3.47 9.90
CA ASN A 7 10.85 -3.66 9.93
C ASN A 7 11.55 -2.37 9.46
N PRO A 8 11.52 -1.30 10.27
CA PRO A 8 12.12 -0.02 9.90
C PRO A 8 13.58 -0.16 9.50
N GLY A 9 13.95 0.42 8.37
CA GLY A 9 15.32 0.39 7.86
C GLY A 9 15.71 -0.83 7.04
N MET A 10 14.85 -1.86 6.98
CA MET A 10 15.15 -3.07 6.19
C MET A 10 15.01 -2.85 4.68
N PHE A 11 14.03 -2.05 4.27
CA PHE A 11 13.74 -1.79 2.86
C PHE A 11 14.02 -0.34 2.51
N THR A 12 14.65 -0.12 1.36
CA THR A 12 14.97 1.23 0.86
C THR A 12 13.96 1.75 -0.14
N SER A 13 13.03 0.90 -0.58
CA SER A 13 12.02 1.25 -1.57
C SER A 13 10.77 0.42 -1.39
N VAL A 14 9.60 1.04 -1.57
CA VAL A 14 8.30 0.40 -1.37
C VAL A 14 7.32 0.87 -2.44
N SER A 15 6.62 -0.05 -3.07
CA SER A 15 5.50 0.27 -3.96
C SER A 15 4.45 -0.82 -3.94
N ALA A 16 3.24 -0.49 -4.39
CA ALA A 16 2.15 -1.44 -4.46
C ALA A 16 1.20 -1.12 -5.62
N PHE A 17 0.59 -2.18 -6.15
CA PHE A 17 -0.48 -2.08 -7.14
C PHE A 17 -1.80 -2.49 -6.49
N ALA A 18 -2.78 -1.63 -6.49
CA ALA A 18 -4.14 -1.90 -6.01
C ALA A 18 -4.18 -2.67 -4.67
N PRO A 19 -3.46 -2.18 -3.64
CA PRO A 19 -3.36 -2.91 -2.38
C PRO A 19 -4.63 -2.80 -1.54
N ILE A 20 -4.91 -3.82 -0.73
CA ILE A 20 -5.86 -3.71 0.38
C ILE A 20 -5.15 -2.94 1.49
N THR A 21 -5.44 -1.66 1.61
CA THR A 21 -4.63 -0.77 2.46
C THR A 21 -5.02 -0.78 3.93
N ASN A 22 -6.27 -1.15 4.23
CA ASN A 22 -6.80 -1.10 5.60
C ASN A 22 -7.66 -2.35 5.88
N PRO A 23 -7.05 -3.54 5.88
CA PRO A 23 -7.80 -4.80 5.95
C PRO A 23 -8.64 -4.97 7.22
N VAL A 24 -8.30 -4.36 8.34
CA VAL A 24 -9.14 -4.44 9.57
C VAL A 24 -10.49 -3.75 9.39
N ALA A 25 -10.64 -2.87 8.39
CA ALA A 25 -11.85 -2.09 8.17
C ALA A 25 -12.65 -2.55 6.94
N VAL A 26 -12.30 -3.69 6.32
CA VAL A 26 -12.93 -4.17 5.10
C VAL A 26 -13.29 -5.67 5.19
N PRO A 27 -14.33 -6.13 4.45
CA PRO A 27 -14.82 -7.51 4.56
C PRO A 27 -13.76 -8.60 4.35
N TRP A 28 -12.91 -8.47 3.34
CA TRP A 28 -11.87 -9.47 3.08
C TRP A 28 -10.88 -9.60 4.23
N GLY A 29 -10.44 -8.48 4.76
CA GLY A 29 -9.50 -8.46 5.88
C GLY A 29 -10.12 -8.95 7.16
N GLU A 30 -11.35 -8.54 7.46
CA GLU A 30 -12.09 -9.01 8.63
C GLU A 30 -12.22 -10.53 8.62
N LYS A 31 -12.60 -11.11 7.48
CA LYS A 31 -12.71 -12.56 7.33
C LYS A 31 -11.36 -13.26 7.50
N ALA A 32 -10.32 -12.74 6.86
CA ALA A 32 -8.98 -13.32 6.93
C ALA A 32 -8.43 -13.29 8.36
N PHE A 33 -8.52 -12.16 9.03
CA PHE A 33 -7.97 -12.01 10.37
C PHE A 33 -8.75 -12.81 11.41
N ALA A 34 -10.08 -12.83 11.32
CA ALA A 34 -10.88 -13.68 12.19
C ALA A 34 -10.53 -15.17 12.02
N GLY A 35 -10.33 -15.61 10.77
CA GLY A 35 -10.00 -16.99 10.47
C GLY A 35 -8.57 -17.39 10.82
N TYR A 36 -7.58 -16.56 10.48
CA TYR A 36 -6.17 -16.90 10.64
C TYR A 36 -5.60 -16.48 12.01
N LEU A 37 -6.07 -15.38 12.57
CA LEU A 37 -5.52 -14.82 13.80
C LEU A 37 -6.47 -14.92 14.99
N GLY A 38 -7.69 -15.39 14.77
CA GLY A 38 -8.71 -15.54 15.79
C GLY A 38 -9.46 -14.26 16.16
N SER A 39 -9.02 -13.09 15.67
CA SER A 39 -9.73 -11.82 15.87
C SER A 39 -9.30 -10.78 14.84
N VAL A 40 -10.20 -9.86 14.53
CA VAL A 40 -9.90 -8.71 13.66
C VAL A 40 -8.91 -7.77 14.35
N GLU A 41 -9.02 -7.61 15.66
CA GLU A 41 -8.11 -6.76 16.45
C GLU A 41 -6.65 -7.17 16.30
N ALA A 42 -6.36 -8.46 16.29
CA ALA A 42 -5.00 -8.97 16.08
C ALA A 42 -4.47 -8.61 14.67
N GLY A 43 -5.35 -8.35 13.72
CA GLY A 43 -4.99 -7.94 12.35
C GLY A 43 -4.38 -6.54 12.25
N LYS A 44 -4.52 -5.70 13.28
CA LYS A 44 -3.91 -4.36 13.26
C LYS A 44 -2.40 -4.41 13.08
N ASP A 45 -1.74 -5.44 13.57
CA ASP A 45 -0.30 -5.64 13.40
C ASP A 45 0.09 -6.00 11.95
N TYR A 46 -0.90 -6.25 11.10
CA TYR A 46 -0.72 -6.61 9.68
C TYR A 46 -1.51 -5.68 8.76
N ASP A 47 -1.81 -4.48 9.23
CA ASP A 47 -2.59 -3.47 8.51
C ASP A 47 -1.73 -2.23 8.28
N ALA A 48 -1.47 -1.91 7.01
CA ALA A 48 -0.58 -0.80 6.67
C ALA A 48 -1.11 0.56 7.17
N THR A 49 -2.43 0.77 7.11
CA THR A 49 -3.04 2.02 7.60
C THR A 49 -2.86 2.16 9.11
N GLU A 50 -3.03 1.08 9.85
CA GLU A 50 -2.80 1.11 11.31
C GLU A 50 -1.31 1.28 11.65
N LEU A 51 -0.43 0.57 10.95
CA LEU A 51 1.00 0.60 11.21
C LEU A 51 1.65 1.95 10.92
N VAL A 52 1.21 2.65 9.86
CA VAL A 52 1.81 3.93 9.49
C VAL A 52 1.54 5.03 10.50
N LYS A 53 0.45 4.93 11.27
CA LYS A 53 0.06 5.94 12.26
C LYS A 53 1.15 6.20 13.31
N ASN A 54 1.87 5.16 13.70
CA ASN A 54 2.90 5.22 14.73
C ASN A 54 4.28 4.81 14.21
N TYR A 55 4.46 4.82 12.90
CA TYR A 55 5.74 4.42 12.31
C TYR A 55 6.84 5.40 12.68
N SER A 56 7.98 4.84 13.09
CA SER A 56 9.19 5.58 13.39
C SER A 56 10.38 4.90 12.72
N GLY A 57 11.17 5.67 11.97
CA GLY A 57 12.31 5.16 11.24
C GLY A 57 12.48 5.84 9.89
N PRO A 58 13.37 5.32 9.03
CA PRO A 58 13.54 5.84 7.67
C PRO A 58 12.24 5.73 6.87
N LYS A 59 11.92 6.75 6.11
CA LYS A 59 10.65 6.88 5.39
C LYS A 59 10.87 6.92 3.87
N PRO A 60 11.24 5.79 3.23
CA PRO A 60 11.25 5.76 1.77
C PRO A 60 9.85 6.03 1.25
N ALA A 61 9.77 6.87 0.21
CA ALA A 61 8.47 7.23 -0.36
C ALA A 61 7.74 6.00 -0.89
N ILE A 62 6.46 5.87 -0.57
CA ILE A 62 5.63 4.77 -1.04
C ILE A 62 4.86 5.21 -2.29
N LEU A 63 4.96 4.42 -3.36
CA LEU A 63 4.21 4.59 -4.59
C LEU A 63 3.08 3.57 -4.65
N ILE A 64 1.85 4.04 -4.85
CA ILE A 64 0.67 3.19 -5.05
C ILE A 64 -0.01 3.58 -6.36
N ASP A 65 -0.27 2.62 -7.23
CA ASP A 65 -1.13 2.80 -8.39
C ASP A 65 -2.45 2.08 -8.18
N GLN A 66 -3.55 2.77 -8.44
CA GLN A 66 -4.91 2.30 -8.22
C GLN A 66 -5.81 2.71 -9.39
N GLY A 67 -6.48 1.74 -10.00
CA GLY A 67 -7.44 2.01 -11.06
C GLY A 67 -8.76 2.60 -10.55
N THR A 68 -9.30 3.59 -11.26
CA THR A 68 -10.58 4.20 -10.86
C THR A 68 -11.78 3.31 -11.19
N ALA A 69 -11.64 2.39 -12.15
CA ALA A 69 -12.69 1.44 -12.54
C ALA A 69 -12.53 0.07 -11.85
N ASP A 70 -11.68 0.00 -10.83
CA ASP A 70 -11.49 -1.21 -10.02
C ASP A 70 -12.76 -1.50 -9.21
N GLY A 71 -13.36 -2.67 -9.42
CA GLY A 71 -14.60 -3.06 -8.73
C GLY A 71 -14.44 -3.25 -7.22
N PHE A 72 -13.21 -3.36 -6.71
CA PHE A 72 -12.92 -3.53 -5.28
C PHE A 72 -12.51 -2.22 -4.59
N LEU A 73 -12.44 -1.12 -5.35
CA LEU A 73 -11.91 0.16 -4.87
C LEU A 73 -12.61 0.63 -3.58
N HIS A 74 -13.93 0.67 -3.59
CA HIS A 74 -14.72 1.27 -2.50
C HIS A 74 -14.96 0.34 -1.33
N ASN A 75 -14.99 -0.98 -1.55
CA ASN A 75 -15.36 -1.94 -0.51
C ASN A 75 -14.17 -2.64 0.14
N GLN A 76 -13.06 -2.81 -0.59
CA GLN A 76 -11.95 -3.63 -0.13
C GLN A 76 -10.60 -2.91 -0.11
N LEU A 77 -10.32 -2.05 -1.09
CA LEU A 77 -8.97 -1.49 -1.24
C LEU A 77 -8.75 -0.22 -0.43
N LYS A 78 -9.66 0.71 -0.50
CA LYS A 78 -9.70 1.95 0.29
C LYS A 78 -8.34 2.67 0.37
N PRO A 79 -7.70 2.99 -0.78
CA PRO A 79 -6.41 3.66 -0.78
C PRO A 79 -6.43 5.01 -0.05
N GLU A 80 -7.59 5.67 0.00
CA GLU A 80 -7.79 6.92 0.71
C GLU A 80 -7.52 6.80 2.22
N ASN A 81 -7.81 5.64 2.82
CA ASN A 81 -7.55 5.42 4.24
C ASN A 81 -6.05 5.45 4.54
N PHE A 82 -5.26 4.76 3.73
CA PHE A 82 -3.81 4.78 3.88
C PHE A 82 -3.22 6.16 3.57
N ALA A 83 -3.67 6.79 2.49
CA ALA A 83 -3.19 8.13 2.12
C ALA A 83 -3.43 9.15 3.23
N ALA A 84 -4.61 9.14 3.86
CA ALA A 84 -4.95 10.03 4.96
C ALA A 84 -4.07 9.74 6.20
N ALA A 85 -3.91 8.48 6.56
CA ALA A 85 -3.08 8.09 7.71
C ALA A 85 -1.61 8.43 7.49
N ALA A 86 -1.09 8.20 6.29
CA ALA A 86 0.28 8.54 5.92
C ALA A 86 0.51 10.06 5.99
N ALA A 87 -0.41 10.84 5.44
CA ALA A 87 -0.33 12.31 5.51
C ALA A 87 -0.31 12.81 6.94
N LYS A 88 -1.18 12.28 7.80
CA LYS A 88 -1.24 12.64 9.21
C LYS A 88 0.03 12.28 9.97
N ALA A 89 0.64 11.15 9.62
CA ALA A 89 1.90 10.69 10.22
C ALA A 89 3.14 11.35 9.62
N GLY A 90 3.00 12.20 8.60
CA GLY A 90 4.14 12.81 7.91
C GLY A 90 4.92 11.83 7.05
N TYR A 91 4.30 10.74 6.60
CA TYR A 91 4.94 9.74 5.76
C TYR A 91 4.72 10.04 4.26
N PRO A 92 5.78 10.17 3.44
CA PRO A 92 5.64 10.48 2.02
C PRO A 92 5.03 9.30 1.26
N CYS A 93 3.86 9.55 0.66
CA CYS A 93 3.13 8.56 -0.11
C CYS A 93 2.49 9.20 -1.33
N SER A 94 2.65 8.57 -2.47
CA SER A 94 1.99 8.95 -3.72
C SER A 94 0.97 7.89 -4.10
N VAL A 95 -0.31 8.23 -4.01
CA VAL A 95 -1.39 7.38 -4.53
C VAL A 95 -1.80 7.95 -5.88
N ARG A 96 -1.50 7.22 -6.96
CA ARG A 96 -1.86 7.63 -8.31
C ARG A 96 -3.15 6.92 -8.73
N MET A 97 -4.21 7.67 -8.93
CA MET A 97 -5.47 7.14 -9.43
C MET A 97 -5.40 7.09 -10.96
N GLN A 98 -5.45 5.90 -11.52
CA GLN A 98 -5.32 5.67 -12.97
C GLN A 98 -6.71 5.57 -13.61
N PRO A 99 -7.12 6.56 -14.41
CA PRO A 99 -8.46 6.61 -14.97
C PRO A 99 -8.81 5.38 -15.78
N LEU A 100 -9.99 4.79 -15.51
CA LEU A 100 -10.60 3.68 -16.25
C LEU A 100 -9.87 2.33 -16.17
N TYR A 101 -8.79 2.24 -15.40
CA TYR A 101 -8.15 0.95 -15.16
C TYR A 101 -8.88 0.15 -14.09
N ASP A 102 -8.95 -1.14 -14.28
CA ASP A 102 -9.58 -2.09 -13.37
C ASP A 102 -8.56 -2.82 -12.49
N HIS A 103 -9.01 -3.85 -11.77
CA HIS A 103 -8.17 -4.70 -10.93
C HIS A 103 -7.63 -5.85 -11.77
N SER A 104 -6.59 -5.60 -12.58
CA SER A 104 -6.10 -6.56 -13.57
C SER A 104 -4.59 -6.48 -13.79
N TYR A 105 -4.04 -7.54 -14.41
CA TYR A 105 -2.65 -7.54 -14.86
C TYR A 105 -2.40 -6.50 -15.96
N TYR A 106 -3.42 -6.12 -16.72
CA TYR A 106 -3.29 -5.05 -17.70
C TYR A 106 -2.92 -3.72 -17.01
N MET A 107 -3.56 -3.41 -15.89
CA MET A 107 -3.22 -2.22 -15.09
C MET A 107 -1.77 -2.32 -14.57
N ILE A 108 -1.41 -3.47 -14.01
CA ILE A 108 -0.06 -3.71 -13.48
C ILE A 108 0.99 -3.52 -14.59
N SER A 109 0.82 -4.18 -15.72
CA SER A 109 1.78 -4.10 -16.83
C SER A 109 1.90 -2.69 -17.41
N SER A 110 0.81 -1.93 -17.40
CA SER A 110 0.81 -0.54 -17.90
C SER A 110 1.72 0.38 -17.07
N PHE A 111 1.84 0.15 -15.78
CA PHE A 111 2.60 1.01 -14.87
C PHE A 111 3.83 0.34 -14.25
N LEU A 112 4.13 -0.88 -14.61
CA LEU A 112 5.27 -1.62 -14.07
C LEU A 112 6.59 -0.88 -14.25
N ARG A 113 6.79 -0.26 -15.41
CA ARG A 113 8.01 0.51 -15.69
C ARG A 113 8.22 1.64 -14.68
N ASP A 114 7.15 2.32 -14.29
CA ASP A 114 7.21 3.40 -13.32
C ASP A 114 7.61 2.90 -11.94
N HIS A 115 7.12 1.72 -11.56
CA HIS A 115 7.51 1.08 -10.30
C HIS A 115 8.98 0.64 -10.32
N ILE A 116 9.45 0.06 -11.43
CA ILE A 116 10.87 -0.29 -11.59
C ILE A 116 11.72 0.97 -11.48
N GLN A 117 11.32 2.07 -12.11
CA GLN A 117 12.05 3.34 -12.02
C GLN A 117 12.05 3.89 -10.60
N HIS A 118 10.93 3.78 -9.88
CA HIS A 118 10.82 4.17 -8.49
C HIS A 118 11.84 3.43 -7.61
N HIS A 119 11.95 2.12 -7.78
CA HIS A 119 12.93 1.32 -7.03
C HIS A 119 14.36 1.61 -7.46
N ALA A 120 14.61 1.75 -8.75
CA ALA A 120 15.95 2.08 -9.28
C ALA A 120 16.46 3.42 -8.72
N THR A 121 15.60 4.43 -8.69
CA THR A 121 15.93 5.75 -8.13
C THR A 121 16.28 5.65 -6.64
N ALA A 122 15.48 4.94 -5.87
CA ALA A 122 15.69 4.76 -4.43
C ALA A 122 16.98 3.99 -4.12
N LEU A 123 17.38 3.07 -5.01
CA LEU A 123 18.62 2.31 -4.89
C LEU A 123 19.84 3.04 -5.43
N GLY A 124 19.68 4.27 -5.90
CA GLY A 124 20.77 5.07 -6.46
C GLY A 124 21.21 4.65 -7.86
N LEU A 125 20.41 3.87 -8.56
CA LEU A 125 20.68 3.46 -9.94
C LEU A 125 20.31 4.60 -10.89
N ARG A 126 21.08 4.76 -11.95
CA ARG A 126 20.80 5.77 -12.97
C ARG A 126 19.61 5.33 -13.82
N ASN A 127 18.99 6.30 -14.49
CA ASN A 127 17.88 6.05 -15.40
C ASN A 127 18.20 4.90 -16.37
N MET A 128 17.30 3.96 -16.36
CA MET A 128 17.38 2.82 -17.26
C MET A 128 16.65 3.11 -18.58
#